data_45dc0884570f03f07dc18c94b140e0ff
#
_entry.id   45dc0884570f03f07dc18c94b140e0ff
#
_cell.length_a   1.000
_cell.length_b   1.000
_cell.length_c   1.000
_cell.angle_alpha   90.00
_cell.angle_beta   90.00
_cell.angle_gamma   90.00
#
_symmetry.space_group_name_H-M   'P 1'
#
loop_
_entity.id
_entity.type
_entity.pdbx_description
1 polymer ?
#
loop_
_entity_poly.entity_id
_entity_poly.type
_entity_poly.pdbx_seq_one_letter_code
_entity_poly.pdbx_strand_id
1 'polypeptide(L)'
;RDLRMSRGLGDVYKRQEQDRIARLVNVWIGKTIQFPSQMCLTSFVNDTVITQCTRKQSSYTILSYVDTIGCTSCRLQLPKWKEMVGYLDSIYPNRVNFLMVFYPKERTKLIKYLRNERFDRFVYIDEMDSLNLMNKFLHEEHFCTFLLNKDDKIVVIGNPVLNSKVKEIYLNVISGEVMPSSNINQPLTIASLSKDSVDIGNFSWREEQTVEIVVSNCGKVPLVINDVITSCGCTTVEYSKQPVLKGKDLTLRIKYKAEHPEHFDKTIIVHCNAEKAPFRLKISGNAK
;
A
#
# COMPACT_ATOMS: atom_id res chain seq x y z
N ARG A 1 -32.94 19.60 6.89
CA ARG A 1 -33.30 18.81 5.65
C ARG A 1 -32.05 18.44 4.83
N ASP A 2 -30.97 19.24 4.87
CA ASP A 2 -29.79 19.05 4.00
C ASP A 2 -28.84 17.91 4.41
N LEU A 3 -28.78 17.55 5.69
CA LEU A 3 -27.91 16.48 6.19
C LEU A 3 -28.32 15.06 5.77
N ARG A 4 -29.57 14.82 5.40
CA ARG A 4 -30.02 13.51 4.89
C ARG A 4 -29.69 13.32 3.42
N MET A 5 -29.68 14.39 2.61
CA MET A 5 -29.30 14.32 1.19
C MET A 5 -27.81 14.08 1.00
N SER A 6 -26.94 14.68 1.83
CA SER A 6 -25.49 14.49 1.73
C SER A 6 -25.04 13.05 2.09
N ARG A 7 -25.73 12.38 3.03
CA ARG A 7 -25.47 10.97 3.37
C ARG A 7 -25.85 10.02 2.23
N GLY A 8 -27.01 10.24 1.59
CA GLY A 8 -27.45 9.42 0.46
C GLY A 8 -26.54 9.51 -0.76
N LEU A 9 -26.01 10.68 -1.09
CA LEU A 9 -25.06 10.90 -2.17
C LEU A 9 -23.72 10.17 -1.88
N GLY A 10 -23.21 10.26 -0.65
CA GLY A 10 -21.97 9.57 -0.26
C GLY A 10 -22.07 8.04 -0.36
N ASP A 11 -23.22 7.46 -0.03
CA ASP A 11 -23.45 6.01 -0.13
C ASP A 11 -23.64 5.55 -1.58
N VAL A 12 -24.26 6.37 -2.43
CA VAL A 12 -24.37 6.11 -3.88
C VAL A 12 -22.98 6.14 -4.53
N TYR A 13 -22.14 7.14 -4.23
CA TYR A 13 -20.77 7.22 -4.73
C TYR A 13 -19.92 6.02 -4.30
N LYS A 14 -20.02 5.59 -3.04
CA LYS A 14 -19.30 4.39 -2.54
C LYS A 14 -19.74 3.12 -3.26
N ARG A 15 -21.02 2.94 -3.51
CA ARG A 15 -21.54 1.77 -4.28
C ARG A 15 -21.06 1.80 -5.71
N GLN A 16 -21.13 2.93 -6.40
CA GLN A 16 -20.65 3.07 -7.78
C GLN A 16 -19.15 2.78 -7.89
N GLU A 17 -18.35 3.24 -6.93
CA GLU A 17 -16.93 2.96 -6.90
C GLU A 17 -16.64 1.48 -6.60
N GLN A 18 -17.38 0.84 -5.70
CA GLN A 18 -17.27 -0.60 -5.44
C GLN A 18 -17.65 -1.43 -6.67
N ASP A 19 -18.72 -1.05 -7.38
CA ASP A 19 -19.15 -1.73 -8.60
C ASP A 19 -18.15 -1.54 -9.73
N ARG A 20 -17.51 -0.38 -9.82
CA ARG A 20 -16.44 -0.11 -10.77
C ARG A 20 -15.24 -0.98 -10.50
N ILE A 21 -14.78 -1.04 -9.25
CA ILE A 21 -13.66 -1.88 -8.81
C ILE A 21 -13.96 -3.36 -9.07
N ALA A 22 -15.15 -3.84 -8.71
CA ALA A 22 -15.56 -5.23 -8.94
C ALA A 22 -15.52 -5.59 -10.44
N ARG A 23 -16.00 -4.71 -11.32
CA ARG A 23 -15.92 -4.91 -12.78
C ARG A 23 -14.46 -4.97 -13.26
N LEU A 24 -13.61 -4.07 -12.79
CA LEU A 24 -12.19 -4.04 -13.16
C LEU A 24 -11.49 -5.33 -12.71
N VAL A 25 -11.72 -5.77 -11.49
CA VAL A 25 -11.19 -7.03 -10.95
C VAL A 25 -11.62 -8.21 -11.82
N ASN A 26 -12.91 -8.31 -12.14
CA ASN A 26 -13.45 -9.39 -12.97
C ASN A 26 -12.86 -9.40 -14.39
N VAL A 27 -12.54 -8.24 -14.95
CA VAL A 27 -11.93 -8.15 -16.29
C VAL A 27 -10.48 -8.62 -16.29
N TRP A 28 -9.76 -8.46 -15.17
CA TRP A 28 -8.32 -8.74 -15.08
C TRP A 28 -7.99 -10.10 -14.49
N ILE A 29 -8.76 -10.61 -13.55
CA ILE A 29 -8.54 -11.95 -12.96
C ILE A 29 -8.53 -13.01 -14.06
N GLY A 30 -7.52 -13.86 -14.03
CA GLY A 30 -7.31 -14.94 -15.00
C GLY A 30 -6.60 -14.53 -16.29
N LYS A 31 -6.42 -13.22 -16.56
CA LYS A 31 -5.59 -12.77 -17.70
C LYS A 31 -4.13 -13.16 -17.47
N THR A 32 -3.46 -13.54 -18.54
CA THR A 32 -2.02 -13.81 -18.54
C THR A 32 -1.26 -12.53 -18.82
N ILE A 33 -0.29 -12.21 -17.98
CA ILE A 33 0.63 -11.09 -18.19
C ILE A 33 1.66 -11.48 -19.26
N GLN A 34 1.80 -10.63 -20.26
CA GLN A 34 2.81 -10.77 -21.30
C GLN A 34 4.07 -10.01 -20.88
N PHE A 35 5.19 -10.72 -20.80
CA PHE A 35 6.48 -10.11 -20.46
C PHE A 35 7.31 -9.87 -21.72
N PRO A 36 8.12 -8.80 -21.78
CA PRO A 36 9.09 -8.62 -22.86
C PRO A 36 10.05 -9.79 -22.95
N SER A 37 10.39 -10.22 -24.18
CA SER A 37 11.27 -11.35 -24.42
C SER A 37 12.70 -11.13 -23.91
N GLN A 38 13.14 -9.88 -23.87
CA GLN A 38 14.44 -9.46 -23.31
C GLN A 38 14.19 -8.56 -22.11
N MET A 39 14.17 -9.13 -20.92
CA MET A 39 13.99 -8.40 -19.66
C MET A 39 15.19 -8.62 -18.77
N CYS A 40 16.05 -7.60 -18.65
CA CYS A 40 17.20 -7.64 -17.77
C CYS A 40 16.89 -6.96 -16.45
N LEU A 41 16.86 -7.75 -15.39
CA LEU A 41 16.64 -7.30 -14.02
C LEU A 41 17.94 -6.75 -13.46
N THR A 42 17.86 -5.63 -12.75
CA THR A 42 19.00 -4.95 -12.16
C THR A 42 18.81 -4.79 -10.66
N SER A 43 19.85 -5.05 -9.88
CA SER A 43 19.90 -4.77 -8.44
C SER A 43 21.04 -3.78 -8.16
N PHE A 44 20.83 -2.86 -7.23
CA PHE A 44 21.74 -1.80 -6.85
C PHE A 44 22.19 -2.00 -5.40
N VAL A 45 23.17 -2.88 -5.20
CA VAL A 45 23.68 -3.20 -3.85
C VAL A 45 25.08 -2.59 -3.68
N ASN A 46 25.28 -1.73 -2.68
CA ASN A 46 26.58 -1.19 -2.27
C ASN A 46 27.45 -0.72 -3.44
N ASP A 47 26.96 0.22 -4.25
CA ASP A 47 27.63 0.74 -5.47
C ASP A 47 27.86 -0.30 -6.60
N THR A 48 27.53 -1.57 -6.36
CA THR A 48 27.59 -2.62 -7.36
C THR A 48 26.28 -2.72 -8.11
N VAL A 49 26.36 -2.84 -9.44
CA VAL A 49 25.19 -3.09 -10.31
C VAL A 49 25.26 -4.55 -10.75
N ILE A 50 24.27 -5.33 -10.33
CA ILE A 50 24.14 -6.73 -10.73
C ILE A 50 22.99 -6.82 -11.73
N THR A 51 23.24 -7.41 -12.90
CA THR A 51 22.21 -7.59 -13.94
C THR A 51 21.96 -9.08 -14.17
N GLN A 52 20.69 -9.47 -14.25
CA GLN A 52 20.25 -10.84 -14.52
C GLN A 52 19.18 -10.81 -15.61
N CYS A 53 19.40 -11.49 -16.72
CA CYS A 53 18.45 -11.51 -17.87
C CYS A 53 17.52 -12.73 -17.86
N THR A 54 17.51 -13.51 -16.77
CA THR A 54 16.60 -14.64 -16.61
C THR A 54 15.68 -14.38 -15.42
N ARG A 55 14.37 -14.52 -15.61
CA ARG A 55 13.40 -14.44 -14.53
C ARG A 55 13.39 -15.75 -13.74
N LYS A 56 13.53 -15.66 -12.42
CA LYS A 56 13.42 -16.84 -11.55
C LYS A 56 12.01 -17.41 -11.64
N GLN A 57 11.90 -18.69 -11.92
CA GLN A 57 10.63 -19.40 -11.90
C GLN A 57 10.22 -19.70 -10.44
N SER A 58 8.97 -19.44 -10.08
CA SER A 58 8.42 -19.68 -8.75
C SER A 58 6.92 -19.96 -8.86
N SER A 59 6.32 -20.50 -7.77
CA SER A 59 4.89 -20.81 -7.77
C SER A 59 4.02 -19.57 -7.95
N TYR A 60 4.49 -18.43 -7.41
CA TYR A 60 3.84 -17.13 -7.52
C TYR A 60 4.83 -16.03 -7.85
N THR A 61 4.35 -14.99 -8.52
CA THR A 61 5.11 -13.75 -8.75
C THR A 61 4.26 -12.56 -8.29
N ILE A 62 4.80 -11.74 -7.40
CA ILE A 62 4.23 -10.43 -7.11
C ILE A 62 4.82 -9.48 -8.14
N LEU A 63 3.97 -9.00 -9.05
CA LEU A 63 4.31 -7.99 -10.05
C LEU A 63 3.79 -6.64 -9.59
N SER A 64 4.66 -5.64 -9.47
CA SER A 64 4.29 -4.25 -9.24
C SER A 64 4.83 -3.38 -10.37
N TYR A 65 3.97 -2.85 -11.21
CA TYR A 65 4.32 -1.89 -12.24
C TYR A 65 4.14 -0.47 -11.69
N VAL A 66 5.15 0.37 -11.87
CA VAL A 66 5.19 1.73 -11.37
C VAL A 66 5.59 2.70 -12.49
N ASP A 67 4.63 3.53 -12.89
CA ASP A 67 4.90 4.71 -13.68
C ASP A 67 5.39 5.84 -12.75
N THR A 68 6.61 6.33 -12.99
CA THR A 68 7.23 7.36 -12.16
C THR A 68 7.00 8.79 -12.66
N ILE A 69 6.02 9.01 -13.54
CA ILE A 69 5.69 10.35 -14.08
C ILE A 69 5.20 11.33 -13.00
N GLY A 70 4.81 10.83 -11.82
CA GLY A 70 4.49 11.63 -10.63
C GLY A 70 5.60 11.69 -9.59
N CYS A 71 5.27 12.08 -8.36
CA CYS A 71 6.20 12.11 -7.23
C CYS A 71 6.70 10.69 -6.90
N THR A 72 7.99 10.44 -7.14
CA THR A 72 8.61 9.11 -7.12
C THR A 72 8.70 8.55 -5.69
N SER A 73 9.05 9.37 -4.71
CA SER A 73 9.35 8.90 -3.34
C SER A 73 8.11 8.45 -2.56
N CYS A 74 7.02 9.22 -2.67
CA CYS A 74 5.81 8.98 -1.86
C CYS A 74 5.01 7.75 -2.28
N ARG A 75 5.10 7.36 -3.56
CA ARG A 75 4.29 6.29 -4.15
C ARG A 75 4.91 4.91 -4.05
N LEU A 76 6.25 4.83 -4.00
CA LEU A 76 6.97 3.57 -4.09
C LEU A 76 6.87 2.71 -2.83
N GLN A 77 6.77 3.29 -1.63
CA GLN A 77 6.67 2.58 -0.34
C GLN A 77 7.74 1.47 -0.20
N LEU A 78 8.96 1.72 -0.71
CA LEU A 78 10.05 0.72 -0.76
C LEU A 78 10.34 0.07 0.60
N PRO A 79 10.34 0.78 1.74
CA PRO A 79 10.51 0.15 3.04
C PRO A 79 9.47 -0.90 3.36
N LYS A 80 8.18 -0.65 3.05
CA LYS A 80 7.10 -1.63 3.24
C LYS A 80 7.23 -2.84 2.31
N TRP A 81 7.68 -2.61 1.08
CA TRP A 81 7.98 -3.70 0.17
C TRP A 81 9.13 -4.57 0.66
N LYS A 82 10.21 -3.97 1.19
CA LYS A 82 11.32 -4.72 1.79
C LYS A 82 10.84 -5.59 2.96
N GLU A 83 10.03 -5.03 3.85
CA GLU A 83 9.44 -5.77 4.97
C GLU A 83 8.59 -6.94 4.48
N MET A 84 7.66 -6.69 3.54
CA MET A 84 6.77 -7.73 3.02
C MET A 84 7.52 -8.83 2.30
N VAL A 85 8.46 -8.48 1.42
CA VAL A 85 9.24 -9.47 0.66
C VAL A 85 10.16 -10.24 1.60
N GLY A 86 10.80 -9.59 2.58
CA GLY A 86 11.59 -10.26 3.60
C GLY A 86 10.77 -11.27 4.41
N TYR A 87 9.55 -10.90 4.79
CA TYR A 87 8.61 -11.82 5.45
C TYR A 87 8.29 -13.03 4.56
N LEU A 88 7.94 -12.80 3.28
CA LEU A 88 7.61 -13.88 2.34
C LEU A 88 8.81 -14.82 2.07
N ASP A 89 10.01 -14.28 1.92
CA ASP A 89 11.23 -15.08 1.75
C ASP A 89 11.51 -15.96 2.98
N SER A 90 11.21 -15.45 4.18
CA SER A 90 11.42 -16.17 5.44
C SER A 90 10.41 -17.31 5.63
N ILE A 91 9.12 -17.08 5.34
CA ILE A 91 8.05 -18.04 5.60
C ILE A 91 7.84 -18.99 4.41
N TYR A 92 8.02 -18.49 3.19
CA TYR A 92 7.76 -19.24 1.95
C TYR A 92 9.00 -19.23 1.01
N PRO A 93 10.16 -19.78 1.43
CA PRO A 93 11.38 -19.70 0.66
C PRO A 93 11.20 -20.28 -0.74
N ASN A 94 11.64 -19.52 -1.75
CA ASN A 94 11.54 -19.85 -3.18
C ASN A 94 10.13 -20.04 -3.77
N ARG A 95 9.06 -19.81 -2.99
CA ARG A 95 7.69 -19.96 -3.46
C ARG A 95 7.16 -18.70 -4.15
N VAL A 96 7.66 -17.55 -3.76
CA VAL A 96 7.23 -16.25 -4.29
C VAL A 96 8.42 -15.52 -4.91
N ASN A 97 8.24 -15.08 -6.14
CA ASN A 97 9.15 -14.13 -6.78
C ASN A 97 8.59 -12.72 -6.64
N PHE A 98 9.46 -11.74 -6.44
CA PHE A 98 9.07 -10.33 -6.42
C PHE A 98 9.68 -9.62 -7.61
N LEU A 99 8.84 -8.97 -8.40
CA LEU A 99 9.23 -8.23 -9.59
C LEU A 99 8.62 -6.83 -9.55
N MET A 100 9.46 -5.83 -9.34
CA MET A 100 9.07 -4.44 -9.47
C MET A 100 9.56 -3.89 -10.80
N VAL A 101 8.64 -3.34 -11.58
CA VAL A 101 8.89 -2.79 -12.91
C VAL A 101 8.68 -1.29 -12.86
N PHE A 102 9.68 -0.55 -13.28
CA PHE A 102 9.64 0.91 -13.33
C PHE A 102 9.64 1.41 -14.76
N TYR A 103 8.68 2.23 -15.11
CA TYR A 103 8.74 3.12 -16.26
C TYR A 103 9.19 4.50 -15.77
N PRO A 104 10.50 4.84 -15.88
CA PRO A 104 11.04 6.04 -15.28
C PRO A 104 10.90 7.25 -16.20
N LYS A 105 10.43 8.38 -15.65
CA LYS A 105 10.58 9.68 -16.30
C LYS A 105 12.06 10.07 -16.40
N GLU A 106 12.82 9.82 -15.33
CA GLU A 106 14.25 10.10 -15.23
C GLU A 106 14.97 8.92 -14.54
N ARG A 107 15.65 8.11 -15.35
CA ARG A 107 16.36 6.91 -14.87
C ARG A 107 17.37 7.19 -13.77
N THR A 108 18.14 8.26 -13.90
CA THR A 108 19.18 8.63 -12.92
C THR A 108 18.61 8.95 -11.55
N LYS A 109 17.48 9.66 -11.49
CA LYS A 109 16.77 9.96 -10.24
C LYS A 109 16.22 8.69 -9.59
N LEU A 110 15.63 7.79 -10.39
CA LEU A 110 15.17 6.50 -9.89
C LEU A 110 16.29 5.68 -9.28
N ILE A 111 17.42 5.53 -9.98
CA ILE A 111 18.59 4.78 -9.48
C ILE A 111 19.12 5.40 -8.18
N LYS A 112 19.26 6.72 -8.13
CA LYS A 112 19.66 7.42 -6.90
C LYS A 112 18.71 7.14 -5.74
N TYR A 113 17.41 7.14 -6.00
CA TYR A 113 16.41 6.84 -4.99
C TYR A 113 16.48 5.39 -4.50
N LEU A 114 16.59 4.40 -5.41
CA LEU A 114 16.74 2.99 -5.06
C LEU A 114 17.99 2.74 -4.18
N ARG A 115 19.12 3.42 -4.49
CA ARG A 115 20.35 3.36 -3.69
C ARG A 115 20.18 3.99 -2.32
N ASN A 116 19.58 5.17 -2.23
CA ASN A 116 19.33 5.86 -0.96
C ASN A 116 18.46 5.01 -0.03
N GLU A 117 17.42 4.37 -0.57
CA GLU A 117 16.55 3.45 0.18
C GLU A 117 17.19 2.08 0.44
N ARG A 118 18.42 1.85 -0.06
CA ARG A 118 19.11 0.55 0.01
C ARG A 118 18.21 -0.59 -0.44
N PHE A 119 17.54 -0.38 -1.58
CA PHE A 119 16.63 -1.39 -2.14
C PHE A 119 17.44 -2.43 -2.89
N ASP A 120 17.67 -3.58 -2.27
CA ASP A 120 18.55 -4.65 -2.69
C ASP A 120 17.89 -5.71 -3.59
N ARG A 121 16.62 -5.51 -3.94
CA ARG A 121 15.87 -6.44 -4.80
C ARG A 121 16.10 -6.15 -6.27
N PHE A 122 15.98 -7.19 -7.09
CA PHE A 122 16.03 -7.05 -8.53
C PHE A 122 14.80 -6.28 -9.03
N VAL A 123 15.02 -5.27 -9.86
CA VAL A 123 14.00 -4.46 -10.52
C VAL A 123 14.19 -4.48 -12.03
N TYR A 124 13.13 -4.29 -12.77
CA TYR A 124 13.19 -4.05 -14.21
C TYR A 124 12.95 -2.56 -14.47
N ILE A 125 13.92 -1.92 -15.14
CA ILE A 125 13.77 -0.52 -15.58
C ILE A 125 13.38 -0.56 -17.06
N ASP A 126 12.09 -0.34 -17.31
CA ASP A 126 11.46 -0.42 -18.63
C ASP A 126 11.34 0.97 -19.25
N GLU A 127 12.44 1.46 -19.82
CA GLU A 127 12.50 2.81 -20.41
C GLU A 127 11.57 2.98 -21.64
N MET A 128 11.16 1.88 -22.24
CA MET A 128 10.27 1.88 -23.42
C MET A 128 8.81 1.62 -23.07
N ASP A 129 8.48 1.49 -21.79
CA ASP A 129 7.13 1.13 -21.31
C ASP A 129 6.57 -0.16 -21.97
N SER A 130 7.47 -1.07 -22.31
CA SER A 130 7.14 -2.26 -23.08
C SER A 130 6.12 -3.15 -22.37
N LEU A 131 6.25 -3.30 -21.05
CA LEU A 131 5.33 -4.12 -20.26
C LEU A 131 3.91 -3.55 -20.28
N ASN A 132 3.76 -2.24 -20.13
CA ASN A 132 2.45 -1.59 -20.16
C ASN A 132 1.86 -1.57 -21.58
N LEU A 133 2.68 -1.31 -22.60
CA LEU A 133 2.23 -1.36 -24.01
C LEU A 133 1.68 -2.73 -24.39
N MET A 134 2.29 -3.81 -23.89
CA MET A 134 1.83 -5.19 -24.15
C MET A 134 0.55 -5.53 -23.38
N ASN A 135 0.39 -5.05 -22.14
CA ASN A 135 -0.68 -5.47 -21.25
C ASN A 135 -1.81 -4.43 -21.11
N LYS A 136 -1.55 -3.16 -21.44
CA LYS A 136 -2.48 -2.03 -21.33
C LYS A 136 -3.01 -1.88 -19.90
N PHE A 137 -2.10 -1.71 -18.93
CA PHE A 137 -2.45 -1.52 -17.55
C PHE A 137 -3.35 -0.30 -17.36
N LEU A 138 -4.21 -0.38 -16.38
CA LEU A 138 -5.01 0.76 -15.96
C LEU A 138 -4.11 1.79 -15.30
N HIS A 139 -4.22 3.06 -15.66
CA HIS A 139 -3.44 4.15 -15.09
C HIS A 139 -3.77 4.46 -13.62
N GLU A 140 -4.54 3.62 -12.96
CA GLU A 140 -4.88 3.77 -11.55
C GLU A 140 -3.89 2.99 -10.68
N GLU A 141 -3.15 3.69 -9.84
CA GLU A 141 -2.07 3.14 -8.99
C GLU A 141 -2.44 1.90 -8.17
N HIS A 142 -3.71 1.81 -7.75
CA HIS A 142 -4.19 0.68 -6.95
C HIS A 142 -4.29 -0.63 -7.73
N PHE A 143 -4.31 -0.56 -9.07
CA PHE A 143 -4.52 -1.70 -9.96
C PHE A 143 -3.29 -2.11 -10.78
N CYS A 144 -2.13 -1.53 -10.50
CA CYS A 144 -0.86 -1.88 -11.16
C CYS A 144 -0.02 -2.88 -10.35
N THR A 145 -0.62 -3.55 -9.38
CA THR A 145 0.04 -4.60 -8.59
C THR A 145 -0.79 -5.87 -8.61
N PHE A 146 -0.14 -6.99 -8.92
CA PHE A 146 -0.77 -8.27 -9.19
C PHE A 146 -0.04 -9.40 -8.48
N LEU A 147 -0.78 -10.39 -7.98
CA LEU A 147 -0.24 -11.71 -7.72
C LEU A 147 -0.50 -12.59 -8.93
N LEU A 148 0.56 -13.16 -9.48
CA LEU A 148 0.53 -14.06 -10.62
C LEU A 148 0.80 -15.48 -10.16
N ASN A 149 0.16 -16.47 -10.80
CA ASN A 149 0.50 -17.87 -10.61
C ASN A 149 1.73 -18.26 -11.47
N LYS A 150 2.11 -19.55 -11.47
CA LYS A 150 3.24 -20.08 -12.26
C LYS A 150 3.10 -19.90 -13.78
N ASP A 151 1.88 -19.73 -14.29
CA ASP A 151 1.56 -19.53 -15.71
C ASP A 151 1.39 -18.04 -16.06
N ASP A 152 1.87 -17.15 -15.20
CA ASP A 152 1.74 -15.69 -15.30
C ASP A 152 0.29 -15.17 -15.37
N LYS A 153 -0.68 -15.97 -14.91
CA LYS A 153 -2.07 -15.54 -14.81
C LYS A 153 -2.32 -14.78 -13.52
N ILE A 154 -3.05 -13.70 -13.63
CA ILE A 154 -3.44 -12.87 -12.47
C ILE A 154 -4.42 -13.64 -11.60
N VAL A 155 -4.05 -13.83 -10.33
CA VAL A 155 -4.90 -14.49 -9.31
C VAL A 155 -5.38 -13.51 -8.23
N VAL A 156 -4.64 -12.43 -7.98
CA VAL A 156 -5.08 -11.34 -7.10
C VAL A 156 -4.65 -10.01 -7.70
N ILE A 157 -5.49 -8.98 -7.53
CA ILE A 157 -5.21 -7.59 -7.95
C ILE A 157 -5.24 -6.69 -6.73
N GLY A 158 -4.34 -5.73 -6.72
CA GLY A 158 -4.24 -4.69 -5.71
C GLY A 158 -2.92 -4.72 -4.97
N ASN A 159 -2.59 -3.61 -4.36
CA ASN A 159 -1.30 -3.41 -3.71
C ASN A 159 -1.35 -3.87 -2.24
N PRO A 160 -0.66 -4.97 -1.88
CA PRO A 160 -0.71 -5.54 -0.53
C PRO A 160 0.03 -4.69 0.52
N VAL A 161 0.92 -3.77 0.12
CA VAL A 161 1.59 -2.87 1.06
C VAL A 161 0.78 -1.62 1.36
N LEU A 162 -0.28 -1.35 0.59
CA LEU A 162 -1.21 -0.25 0.78
C LEU A 162 -2.57 -0.69 1.35
N ASN A 163 -2.87 -2.00 1.33
CA ASN A 163 -4.17 -2.50 1.76
C ASN A 163 -4.01 -3.84 2.49
N SER A 164 -4.33 -3.85 3.78
CA SER A 164 -4.20 -5.03 4.64
C SER A 164 -5.10 -6.20 4.21
N LYS A 165 -6.30 -5.94 3.69
CA LYS A 165 -7.18 -7.00 3.16
C LYS A 165 -6.60 -7.62 1.90
N VAL A 166 -5.98 -6.83 1.04
CA VAL A 166 -5.26 -7.36 -0.14
C VAL A 166 -4.06 -8.18 0.33
N LYS A 167 -3.30 -7.70 1.32
CA LYS A 167 -2.19 -8.46 1.92
C LYS A 167 -2.65 -9.82 2.44
N GLU A 168 -3.75 -9.86 3.17
CA GLU A 168 -4.36 -11.10 3.69
C GLU A 168 -4.72 -12.07 2.54
N ILE A 169 -5.35 -11.57 1.47
CA ILE A 169 -5.69 -12.38 0.29
C ILE A 169 -4.42 -12.96 -0.36
N TYR A 170 -3.36 -12.14 -0.51
CA TYR A 170 -2.07 -12.61 -1.03
C TYR A 170 -1.50 -13.74 -0.19
N LEU A 171 -1.46 -13.59 1.13
CA LEU A 171 -0.93 -14.58 2.05
C LEU A 171 -1.73 -15.88 2.00
N ASN A 172 -3.05 -15.81 1.97
CA ASN A 172 -3.93 -16.98 1.89
C ASN A 172 -3.74 -17.75 0.58
N VAL A 173 -3.62 -17.04 -0.55
CA VAL A 173 -3.35 -17.68 -1.85
C VAL A 173 -1.96 -18.32 -1.87
N ILE A 174 -0.94 -17.63 -1.34
CA ILE A 174 0.43 -18.12 -1.30
C ILE A 174 0.58 -19.31 -0.37
N SER A 175 -0.05 -19.31 0.80
CA SER A 175 -0.02 -20.44 1.73
C SER A 175 -0.68 -21.69 1.14
N GLY A 176 -1.63 -21.52 0.23
CA GLY A 176 -2.48 -22.58 -0.28
C GLY A 176 -3.59 -22.97 0.70
N GLU A 177 -3.77 -22.19 1.75
CA GLU A 177 -4.93 -22.31 2.62
C GLU A 177 -6.17 -21.89 1.82
N VAL A 178 -7.10 -22.82 1.70
CA VAL A 178 -8.46 -22.50 1.22
C VAL A 178 -8.98 -21.42 2.16
N MET A 179 -9.30 -20.23 1.60
CA MET A 179 -9.88 -19.16 2.38
C MET A 179 -10.85 -19.73 3.44
N PRO A 180 -10.58 -19.67 4.72
CA PRO A 180 -11.68 -19.53 5.63
C PRO A 180 -12.30 -18.21 5.17
N SER A 181 -13.50 -18.31 4.57
CA SER A 181 -14.33 -17.15 4.20
C SER A 181 -14.05 -16.07 5.20
N SER A 182 -13.50 -14.96 4.68
CA SER A 182 -13.07 -13.75 5.43
C SER A 182 -13.68 -13.77 6.83
N ASN A 183 -12.89 -13.62 7.88
CA ASN A 183 -13.39 -13.51 9.25
C ASN A 183 -14.44 -12.39 9.35
N ILE A 184 -15.60 -12.63 8.75
CA ILE A 184 -16.85 -11.89 8.93
C ILE A 184 -17.29 -11.99 10.40
N ASN A 185 -16.65 -12.85 11.18
CA ASN A 185 -16.94 -13.10 12.58
C ASN A 185 -15.89 -12.57 13.57
N GLN A 186 -14.99 -11.65 13.19
CA GLN A 186 -14.37 -10.87 14.25
C GLN A 186 -15.48 -10.03 14.90
N PRO A 187 -15.76 -10.22 16.19
CA PRO A 187 -16.79 -9.46 16.84
C PRO A 187 -16.45 -7.98 16.71
N LEU A 188 -17.38 -7.23 16.13
CA LEU A 188 -17.21 -5.78 15.92
C LEU A 188 -17.33 -5.04 17.24
N THR A 189 -16.60 -3.98 17.38
CA THR A 189 -16.70 -3.05 18.51
C THR A 189 -17.11 -1.65 18.05
N ILE A 190 -17.38 -0.77 18.98
CA ILE A 190 -17.62 0.65 18.72
C ILE A 190 -16.35 1.39 19.11
N ALA A 191 -15.81 2.16 18.18
CA ALA A 191 -14.66 3.01 18.46
C ALA A 191 -14.94 4.45 18.04
N SER A 192 -14.33 5.39 18.74
CA SER A 192 -14.36 6.82 18.42
C SER A 192 -12.95 7.38 18.33
N LEU A 193 -12.81 8.42 17.50
CA LEU A 193 -11.58 9.19 17.38
C LEU A 193 -11.72 10.51 18.14
N SER A 194 -10.64 10.95 18.78
CA SER A 194 -10.61 12.29 19.41
C SER A 194 -10.72 13.40 18.36
N LYS A 195 -10.13 13.19 17.17
CA LYS A 195 -10.17 14.11 16.02
C LYS A 195 -10.06 13.28 14.73
N ASP A 196 -10.69 13.74 13.66
CA ASP A 196 -10.56 13.19 12.31
C ASP A 196 -9.64 14.03 11.41
N SER A 197 -9.34 15.26 11.82
CA SER A 197 -8.45 16.17 11.12
C SER A 197 -7.63 17.03 12.09
N VAL A 198 -6.39 17.31 11.72
CA VAL A 198 -5.48 18.19 12.46
C VAL A 198 -4.71 19.07 11.50
N ASP A 199 -4.81 20.39 11.69
CA ASP A 199 -3.93 21.36 11.05
C ASP A 199 -2.74 21.62 11.99
N ILE A 200 -1.53 21.33 11.50
CA ILE A 200 -0.27 21.54 12.24
C ILE A 200 0.16 23.02 12.20
N GLY A 201 -0.39 23.79 11.24
CA GLY A 201 -0.02 25.18 11.04
C GLY A 201 1.30 25.36 10.29
N ASN A 202 2.04 26.43 10.63
CA ASN A 202 3.32 26.74 10.01
C ASN A 202 4.49 26.22 10.87
N PHE A 203 5.45 25.52 10.25
CA PHE A 203 6.66 25.04 10.93
C PHE A 203 7.85 24.96 9.97
N SER A 204 9.07 24.77 10.49
CA SER A 204 10.26 24.57 9.67
C SER A 204 10.23 23.20 9.00
N TRP A 205 10.39 23.14 7.65
CA TRP A 205 10.44 21.89 6.91
C TRP A 205 11.56 20.93 7.36
N ARG A 206 12.57 21.46 8.04
CA ARG A 206 13.69 20.69 8.59
C ARG A 206 13.33 19.94 9.88
N GLU A 207 12.23 20.31 10.53
CA GLU A 207 11.80 19.76 11.80
C GLU A 207 10.70 18.71 11.58
N GLU A 208 10.82 17.58 12.28
CA GLU A 208 9.76 16.58 12.33
C GLU A 208 8.64 17.06 13.23
N GLN A 209 7.41 16.98 12.75
CA GLN A 209 6.21 17.28 13.53
C GLN A 209 5.56 16.00 14.02
N THR A 210 5.02 16.05 15.24
CA THR A 210 4.31 14.93 15.83
C THR A 210 2.90 15.34 16.26
N VAL A 211 1.92 14.56 15.85
CA VAL A 211 0.51 14.75 16.20
C VAL A 211 0.01 13.47 16.89
N GLU A 212 -0.72 13.63 17.98
CA GLU A 212 -1.35 12.53 18.69
C GLU A 212 -2.86 12.54 18.49
N ILE A 213 -3.40 11.37 18.11
CA ILE A 213 -4.83 11.14 17.97
C ILE A 213 -5.19 9.94 18.83
N VAL A 214 -6.19 10.11 19.69
CA VAL A 214 -6.67 9.06 20.58
C VAL A 214 -7.81 8.29 19.91
N VAL A 215 -7.72 6.96 19.95
CA VAL A 215 -8.76 6.03 19.54
C VAL A 215 -9.30 5.35 20.78
N SER A 216 -10.58 5.58 21.09
CA SER A 216 -11.24 5.04 22.28
C SER A 216 -12.11 3.84 21.92
N ASN A 217 -12.00 2.76 22.69
CA ASN A 217 -12.90 1.62 22.57
C ASN A 217 -14.16 1.83 23.42
N CYS A 218 -15.23 2.29 22.78
CA CYS A 218 -16.52 2.51 23.40
C CYS A 218 -17.43 1.27 23.40
N GLY A 219 -17.00 0.19 22.76
CA GLY A 219 -17.78 -1.05 22.63
C GLY A 219 -17.49 -2.07 23.73
N LYS A 220 -18.06 -3.25 23.58
CA LYS A 220 -17.92 -4.36 24.57
C LYS A 220 -16.78 -5.32 24.27
N VAL A 221 -16.33 -5.35 23.02
CA VAL A 221 -15.30 -6.25 22.49
C VAL A 221 -13.96 -5.49 22.40
N PRO A 222 -12.81 -6.16 22.62
CA PRO A 222 -11.52 -5.52 22.42
C PRO A 222 -11.38 -4.93 21.02
N LEU A 223 -10.90 -3.68 20.93
CA LEU A 223 -10.58 -3.03 19.68
C LEU A 223 -9.19 -3.48 19.22
N VAL A 224 -9.09 -3.95 18.01
CA VAL A 224 -7.85 -4.39 17.38
C VAL A 224 -7.58 -3.50 16.16
N ILE A 225 -6.43 -2.81 16.17
CA ILE A 225 -5.94 -2.11 14.98
C ILE A 225 -5.22 -3.13 14.10
N ASN A 226 -5.79 -3.42 12.94
CA ASN A 226 -5.26 -4.40 12.00
C ASN A 226 -4.12 -3.80 11.18
N ASP A 227 -4.30 -2.55 10.69
CA ASP A 227 -3.31 -1.84 9.90
C ASP A 227 -3.52 -0.33 9.92
N VAL A 228 -2.45 0.43 9.67
CA VAL A 228 -2.50 1.87 9.46
C VAL A 228 -1.72 2.22 8.21
N ILE A 229 -2.43 2.82 7.25
CA ILE A 229 -1.90 3.18 5.94
C ILE A 229 -1.78 4.69 5.84
N THR A 230 -0.62 5.17 5.39
CA THR A 230 -0.35 6.59 5.14
C THR A 230 -0.29 6.87 3.64
N SER A 231 -0.73 8.05 3.22
CA SER A 231 -0.72 8.46 1.81
C SER A 231 0.68 8.76 1.25
N CYS A 232 1.72 8.86 2.11
CA CYS A 232 3.11 9.08 1.70
C CYS A 232 4.10 8.44 2.69
N GLY A 233 5.35 8.25 2.23
CA GLY A 233 6.47 7.83 3.09
C GLY A 233 6.97 8.90 4.07
N CYS A 234 6.60 10.17 3.83
CA CYS A 234 6.90 11.30 4.72
C CYS A 234 6.06 11.31 6.02
N THR A 235 5.09 10.39 6.13
CA THR A 235 4.24 10.24 7.30
C THR A 235 4.38 8.83 7.86
N THR A 236 4.70 8.72 9.14
CA THR A 236 4.75 7.44 9.87
C THR A 236 3.79 7.47 11.06
N VAL A 237 3.30 6.30 11.47
CA VAL A 237 2.37 6.18 12.60
C VAL A 237 2.86 5.11 13.55
N GLU A 238 3.11 5.50 14.79
CA GLU A 238 3.48 4.61 15.87
C GLU A 238 2.28 4.37 16.78
N TYR A 239 2.02 3.13 17.15
CA TYR A 239 0.93 2.74 18.05
C TYR A 239 1.18 1.37 18.67
N SER A 240 0.53 1.08 19.81
CA SER A 240 0.57 -0.24 20.43
C SER A 240 -0.19 -1.26 19.57
N LYS A 241 0.41 -2.43 19.34
CA LYS A 241 -0.21 -3.55 18.63
C LYS A 241 -1.13 -4.39 19.54
N GLN A 242 -1.21 -4.07 20.83
CA GLN A 242 -2.06 -4.81 21.77
C GLN A 242 -3.54 -4.44 21.61
N PRO A 243 -4.46 -5.39 21.78
CA PRO A 243 -5.89 -5.11 21.79
C PRO A 243 -6.27 -4.10 22.89
N VAL A 244 -7.09 -3.13 22.54
CA VAL A 244 -7.59 -2.09 23.44
C VAL A 244 -8.87 -2.59 24.11
N LEU A 245 -8.82 -2.79 25.41
CA LEU A 245 -9.97 -3.29 26.16
C LEU A 245 -11.10 -2.26 26.23
N LYS A 246 -12.31 -2.69 26.57
CA LYS A 246 -13.50 -1.83 26.75
C LYS A 246 -13.18 -0.65 27.68
N GLY A 247 -13.53 0.56 27.21
CA GLY A 247 -13.33 1.82 27.96
C GLY A 247 -11.87 2.27 28.09
N LYS A 248 -10.96 1.64 27.33
CA LYS A 248 -9.56 2.04 27.24
C LYS A 248 -9.27 2.75 25.92
N ASP A 249 -8.17 3.48 25.92
CA ASP A 249 -7.72 4.31 24.82
C ASP A 249 -6.42 3.78 24.21
N LEU A 250 -6.22 4.07 22.93
CA LEU A 250 -4.98 3.89 22.19
C LEU A 250 -4.57 5.23 21.58
N THR A 251 -3.32 5.61 21.71
CA THR A 251 -2.76 6.80 21.06
C THR A 251 -2.07 6.40 19.76
N LEU A 252 -2.51 7.02 18.66
CA LEU A 252 -1.79 7.02 17.39
C LEU A 252 -0.87 8.22 17.37
N ARG A 253 0.44 7.98 17.36
CA ARG A 253 1.47 9.03 17.24
C ARG A 253 1.88 9.16 15.81
N ILE A 254 1.40 10.20 15.13
CA ILE A 254 1.63 10.47 13.72
C ILE A 254 2.81 11.43 13.62
N LYS A 255 3.88 11.01 12.94
CA LYS A 255 5.07 11.82 12.66
C LYS A 255 5.07 12.21 11.19
N TYR A 256 5.30 13.47 10.93
CA TYR A 256 5.44 14.03 9.58
C TYR A 256 6.75 14.79 9.45
N LYS A 257 7.48 14.51 8.38
CA LYS A 257 8.71 15.22 8.02
C LYS A 257 8.67 15.62 6.55
N ALA A 258 8.69 16.92 6.28
CA ALA A 258 8.77 17.44 4.93
C ALA A 258 10.17 17.21 4.31
N GLU A 259 10.23 16.99 3.00
CA GLU A 259 11.50 16.90 2.26
C GLU A 259 11.99 18.25 1.74
N HIS A 260 11.06 19.20 1.60
CA HIS A 260 11.30 20.57 1.13
C HIS A 260 10.16 21.48 1.64
N PRO A 261 10.28 22.81 1.53
CA PRO A 261 9.15 23.70 1.81
C PRO A 261 7.94 23.34 0.94
N GLU A 262 6.81 23.04 1.58
CA GLU A 262 5.57 22.67 0.90
C GLU A 262 4.33 22.95 1.76
N HIS A 263 3.19 23.14 1.12
CA HIS A 263 1.89 22.93 1.73
C HIS A 263 1.53 21.44 1.59
N PHE A 264 1.06 20.80 2.64
CA PHE A 264 0.71 19.39 2.60
C PHE A 264 -0.70 19.12 3.14
N ASP A 265 -1.33 18.11 2.57
CA ASP A 265 -2.55 17.46 3.05
C ASP A 265 -2.32 15.95 2.92
N LYS A 266 -2.20 15.25 4.04
CA LYS A 266 -1.90 13.81 4.07
C LYS A 266 -3.06 13.06 4.74
N THR A 267 -3.41 11.93 4.14
CA THR A 267 -4.46 11.05 4.66
C THR A 267 -3.84 9.82 5.32
N ILE A 268 -4.35 9.47 6.48
CA ILE A 268 -4.04 8.24 7.20
C ILE A 268 -5.31 7.41 7.28
N ILE A 269 -5.23 6.13 6.95
CA ILE A 269 -6.34 5.19 7.00
C ILE A 269 -6.06 4.15 8.08
N VAL A 270 -6.94 4.06 9.07
CA VAL A 270 -6.83 3.13 10.20
C VAL A 270 -7.82 1.99 10.01
N HIS A 271 -7.32 0.79 9.74
CA HIS A 271 -8.11 -0.44 9.66
C HIS A 271 -8.19 -1.10 11.03
N CYS A 272 -9.39 -1.38 11.50
CA CYS A 272 -9.64 -2.02 12.79
C CYS A 272 -10.99 -2.79 12.75
N ASN A 273 -11.32 -3.53 13.83
CA ASN A 273 -12.58 -4.22 13.99
C ASN A 273 -13.72 -3.34 14.54
N ALA A 274 -13.72 -2.03 14.27
CA ALA A 274 -14.83 -1.16 14.63
C ALA A 274 -15.89 -1.12 13.52
N GLU A 275 -17.17 -0.98 13.90
CA GLU A 275 -18.29 -0.92 12.95
C GLU A 275 -18.17 0.16 11.88
N LYS A 276 -17.54 1.30 12.24
CA LYS A 276 -17.31 2.44 11.33
C LYS A 276 -15.95 2.41 10.64
N ALA A 277 -15.15 1.36 10.81
CA ALA A 277 -13.87 1.25 10.15
C ALA A 277 -14.00 1.06 8.62
N PRO A 278 -13.02 1.48 7.83
CA PRO A 278 -11.79 2.15 8.27
C PRO A 278 -12.01 3.62 8.62
N PHE A 279 -11.29 4.10 9.63
CA PHE A 279 -11.26 5.53 9.93
C PHE A 279 -10.30 6.26 8.99
N ARG A 280 -10.70 7.47 8.56
CA ARG A 280 -9.86 8.36 7.75
C ARG A 280 -9.47 9.57 8.59
N LEU A 281 -8.18 9.74 8.77
CA LEU A 281 -7.59 10.88 9.46
C LEU A 281 -6.89 11.77 8.45
N LYS A 282 -6.91 13.07 8.66
CA LYS A 282 -6.20 14.05 7.85
C LYS A 282 -5.25 14.87 8.70
N ILE A 283 -4.05 15.08 8.21
CA ILE A 283 -3.13 16.08 8.75
C ILE A 283 -2.75 17.05 7.62
N SER A 284 -2.76 18.34 7.93
CA SER A 284 -2.40 19.40 6.99
C SER A 284 -1.50 20.43 7.65
N GLY A 285 -0.83 21.26 6.86
CA GLY A 285 0.01 22.33 7.35
C GLY A 285 0.93 22.91 6.28
N ASN A 286 1.78 23.85 6.69
CA ASN A 286 2.73 24.51 5.84
C ASN A 286 4.15 24.36 6.39
N ALA A 287 4.95 23.55 5.75
CA ALA A 287 6.38 23.44 5.98
C ALA A 287 7.09 24.59 5.25
N LYS A 288 7.78 25.48 5.96
CA LYS A 288 8.45 26.68 5.43
C LYS A 288 9.96 26.61 5.62
#